data_6ffdd3dccdac94440b7dce2dd1affc7a
#
_entry.id   6ffdd3dccdac94440b7dce2dd1affc7a
#
_cell.length_a   1.000
_cell.length_b   1.000
_cell.length_c   1.000
_cell.angle_alpha   90.00
_cell.angle_beta   90.00
_cell.angle_gamma   90.00
#
_symmetry.space_group_name_H-M   'P 1'
#
loop_
_entity.id
_entity.type
_entity.pdbx_description
1 polymer ?
#
loop_
_entity_poly.entity_id
_entity_poly.type
_entity_poly.pdbx_seq_one_letter_code
_entity_poly.pdbx_strand_id
1 'polypeptide(L)'
;MFDQKQEEEQQFVDVADVNDVPAGKMKHIEVGEKEILLANSEGKVYALCDRCSHTNAPLSMGALNGKVVTCPMHGARFDVTTGKKIAEPMALDPSKFPEPIPVSLQKMFAHSDQILSKVKTYDQPTYETSVEGDRIKVRI
;
A
#
# COMPACT_ATOMS: atom_id res chain seq x y z
N MET A 1 30.57 20.36 -12.43
CA MET A 1 29.74 19.31 -13.03
C MET A 1 29.28 18.38 -11.92
N PHE A 2 27.99 18.18 -11.80
CA PHE A 2 27.45 17.35 -10.73
C PHE A 2 27.64 15.87 -11.03
N ASP A 3 28.11 15.14 -10.03
CA ASP A 3 28.25 13.72 -10.11
C ASP A 3 26.87 13.07 -9.85
N GLN A 4 26.30 12.44 -10.86
CA GLN A 4 25.01 11.78 -10.73
C GLN A 4 25.03 10.66 -9.69
N LYS A 5 26.17 10.03 -9.47
CA LYS A 5 26.30 8.99 -8.44
C LYS A 5 26.11 9.56 -7.03
N GLN A 6 26.57 10.77 -6.78
CA GLN A 6 26.38 11.40 -5.47
C GLN A 6 24.91 11.74 -5.24
N GLU A 7 24.19 12.17 -6.28
CA GLU A 7 22.77 12.41 -6.17
C GLU A 7 21.98 11.12 -5.90
N GLU A 8 22.35 10.02 -6.55
CA GLU A 8 21.73 8.72 -6.33
C GLU A 8 21.99 8.20 -4.91
N GLU A 9 23.21 8.32 -4.42
CA GLU A 9 23.57 7.91 -3.06
C GLU A 9 22.82 8.73 -2.01
N GLN A 10 22.62 10.02 -2.25
CA GLN A 10 21.89 10.90 -1.34
C GLN A 10 20.41 10.57 -1.27
N GLN A 11 19.89 9.79 -2.21
CA GLN A 11 18.46 9.41 -2.22
C GLN A 11 18.12 8.30 -1.22
N PHE A 12 19.12 7.52 -0.77
CA PHE A 12 18.87 6.53 0.28
C PHE A 12 18.81 7.21 1.64
N VAL A 13 17.69 7.03 2.31
CA VAL A 13 17.42 7.63 3.62
C VAL A 13 17.21 6.53 4.65
N ASP A 14 17.87 6.65 5.79
CA ASP A 14 17.66 5.78 6.93
C ASP A 14 16.28 6.07 7.53
N VAL A 15 15.40 5.09 7.55
CA VAL A 15 13.98 5.32 7.90
C VAL A 15 13.50 4.50 9.09
N ALA A 16 14.09 3.35 9.38
CA ALA A 16 13.60 2.48 10.44
C ALA A 16 14.65 1.46 10.85
N ASP A 17 14.40 0.81 11.99
CA ASP A 17 15.13 -0.37 12.44
C ASP A 17 14.42 -1.63 11.90
N VAL A 18 15.19 -2.67 11.58
CA VAL A 18 14.60 -3.93 11.09
C VAL A 18 13.65 -4.55 12.11
N ASN A 19 13.86 -4.31 13.40
CA ASN A 19 12.99 -4.81 14.46
C ASN A 19 11.64 -4.08 14.52
N ASP A 20 11.54 -2.90 13.89
CA ASP A 20 10.29 -2.16 13.81
C ASP A 20 9.31 -2.79 12.82
N VAL A 21 9.82 -3.61 11.89
CA VAL A 21 9.02 -4.24 10.85
C VAL A 21 9.30 -5.75 10.84
N PRO A 22 8.82 -6.49 11.84
CA PRO A 22 9.02 -7.96 11.86
C PRO A 22 8.27 -8.63 10.71
N ALA A 23 8.64 -9.89 10.44
CA ALA A 23 8.04 -10.67 9.36
C ALA A 23 6.51 -10.68 9.47
N GLY A 24 5.84 -10.41 8.36
CA GLY A 24 4.38 -10.33 8.29
C GLY A 24 3.78 -9.02 8.77
N LYS A 25 4.60 -8.03 9.11
CA LYS A 25 4.15 -6.74 9.61
C LYS A 25 4.43 -5.60 8.62
N MET A 26 3.74 -4.49 8.84
CA MET A 26 3.87 -3.28 8.06
C MET A 26 4.11 -2.09 8.97
N LYS A 27 4.74 -1.06 8.43
CA LYS A 27 4.95 0.20 9.13
C LYS A 27 4.78 1.37 8.17
N HIS A 28 4.03 2.37 8.62
CA HIS A 28 3.92 3.65 7.92
C HIS A 28 5.09 4.53 8.31
N ILE A 29 5.78 5.11 7.31
CA ILE A 29 6.80 6.11 7.54
C ILE A 29 6.57 7.30 6.63
N GLU A 30 7.10 8.45 7.04
CA GLU A 30 7.04 9.68 6.25
C GLU A 30 8.45 10.18 6.00
N VAL A 31 8.77 10.45 4.73
CA VAL A 31 10.05 11.02 4.33
C VAL A 31 9.76 12.27 3.50
N GLY A 32 9.96 13.45 4.12
CA GLY A 32 9.51 14.69 3.52
C GLY A 32 8.00 14.68 3.31
N GLU A 33 7.55 14.88 2.08
CA GLU A 33 6.13 14.83 1.73
C GLU A 33 5.65 13.44 1.30
N LYS A 34 6.55 12.46 1.27
CA LYS A 34 6.23 11.11 0.82
C LYS A 34 5.80 10.23 1.98
N GLU A 35 4.68 9.56 1.81
CA GLU A 35 4.19 8.56 2.73
C GLU A 35 4.54 7.18 2.17
N ILE A 36 5.25 6.39 2.96
CA ILE A 36 5.83 5.13 2.52
C ILE A 36 5.36 4.00 3.44
N LEU A 37 4.96 2.90 2.83
CA LEU A 37 4.66 1.65 3.51
C LEU A 37 5.91 0.78 3.48
N LEU A 38 6.39 0.37 4.65
CA LEU A 38 7.38 -0.69 4.78
C LEU A 38 6.63 -1.98 5.09
N ALA A 39 6.88 -3.01 4.31
CA ALA A 39 6.25 -4.32 4.50
C ALA A 39 7.34 -5.39 4.56
N ASN A 40 7.27 -6.23 5.58
CA ASN A 40 8.19 -7.37 5.70
C ASN A 40 7.46 -8.62 5.21
N SER A 41 7.85 -9.09 4.03
CA SER A 41 7.34 -10.32 3.45
C SER A 41 8.45 -11.38 3.47
N GLU A 42 8.25 -12.41 4.26
CA GLU A 42 9.17 -13.56 4.36
C GLU A 42 10.60 -13.17 4.77
N GLY A 43 10.72 -12.15 5.62
CA GLY A 43 12.00 -11.70 6.14
C GLY A 43 12.67 -10.61 5.31
N LYS A 44 12.09 -10.22 4.19
CA LYS A 44 12.60 -9.14 3.36
C LYS A 44 11.68 -7.93 3.42
N VAL A 45 12.27 -6.74 3.58
CA VAL A 45 11.52 -5.49 3.67
C VAL A 45 11.38 -4.85 2.29
N TYR A 46 10.15 -4.50 1.96
CA TYR A 46 9.82 -3.79 0.72
C TYR A 46 9.21 -2.43 1.05
N ALA A 47 9.39 -1.47 0.18
CA ALA A 47 8.83 -0.14 0.35
C ALA A 47 7.99 0.23 -0.87
N LEU A 48 6.79 0.75 -0.60
CA LEU A 48 5.90 1.25 -1.64
C LEU A 48 5.12 2.45 -1.12
N CYS A 49 4.48 3.17 -2.03
CA CYS A 49 3.66 4.31 -1.66
C CYS A 49 2.53 3.86 -0.71
N ASP A 50 2.37 4.54 0.43
CA ASP A 50 1.35 4.18 1.42
C ASP A 50 -0.01 4.83 1.15
N ARG A 51 -0.22 5.29 -0.06
CA ARG A 51 -1.53 5.76 -0.50
C ARG A 51 -2.04 4.88 -1.62
N CYS A 52 -3.17 4.24 -1.38
CA CYS A 52 -3.80 3.38 -2.38
C CYS A 52 -4.08 4.18 -3.66
N SER A 53 -3.64 3.66 -4.80
CA SER A 53 -3.83 4.32 -6.09
C SER A 53 -5.32 4.49 -6.47
N HIS A 54 -6.19 3.71 -5.82
CA HIS A 54 -7.64 3.78 -6.04
C HIS A 54 -8.32 4.86 -5.18
N THR A 55 -8.13 4.81 -3.86
CA THR A 55 -8.89 5.64 -2.91
C THR A 55 -8.04 6.58 -2.08
N ASN A 56 -6.73 6.61 -2.30
CA ASN A 56 -5.79 7.38 -1.50
C ASN A 56 -5.80 7.01 -0.01
N ALA A 57 -6.28 5.82 0.33
CA ALA A 57 -6.29 5.32 1.69
C ALA A 57 -4.91 4.77 2.07
N PRO A 58 -4.52 4.84 3.37
CA PRO A 58 -3.24 4.30 3.80
C PRO A 58 -3.25 2.77 3.79
N LEU A 59 -2.45 2.17 2.92
CA LEU A 59 -2.33 0.70 2.80
C LEU A 59 -1.79 0.08 4.09
N SER A 60 -0.98 0.79 4.84
CA SER A 60 -0.43 0.31 6.12
C SER A 60 -1.50 0.02 7.17
N MET A 61 -2.68 0.58 7.03
CA MET A 61 -3.83 0.30 7.90
C MET A 61 -4.65 -0.90 7.43
N GLY A 62 -4.32 -1.47 6.29
CA GLY A 62 -4.95 -2.67 5.78
C GLY A 62 -4.32 -3.94 6.31
N ALA A 63 -4.37 -5.01 5.53
CA ALA A 63 -3.85 -6.31 5.92
C ALA A 63 -2.73 -6.74 4.98
N LEU A 64 -1.68 -7.33 5.55
CA LEU A 64 -0.61 -7.97 4.80
C LEU A 64 -0.74 -9.48 4.96
N ASN A 65 -0.85 -10.18 3.84
CA ASN A 65 -0.91 -11.64 3.82
C ASN A 65 0.15 -12.14 2.84
N GLY A 66 1.25 -12.70 3.38
CA GLY A 66 2.41 -13.05 2.57
C GLY A 66 2.98 -11.82 1.89
N LYS A 67 2.93 -11.78 0.55
CA LYS A 67 3.40 -10.64 -0.23
C LYS A 67 2.28 -9.71 -0.71
N VAL A 68 1.04 -9.94 -0.27
CA VAL A 68 -0.13 -9.20 -0.75
C VAL A 68 -0.65 -8.27 0.33
N VAL A 69 -0.69 -6.97 0.03
CA VAL A 69 -1.34 -5.98 0.88
C VAL A 69 -2.73 -5.67 0.34
N THR A 70 -3.71 -5.61 1.24
CA THR A 70 -5.10 -5.31 0.91
C THR A 70 -5.45 -3.92 1.44
N CYS A 71 -5.97 -3.06 0.57
CA CYS A 71 -6.43 -1.73 0.95
C CYS A 71 -7.60 -1.85 1.94
N PRO A 72 -7.59 -1.08 3.05
CA PRO A 72 -8.64 -1.19 4.06
C PRO A 72 -9.99 -0.64 3.60
N MET A 73 -10.03 0.17 2.54
CA MET A 73 -11.27 0.82 2.12
C MET A 73 -12.13 -0.09 1.23
N HIS A 74 -11.58 -0.61 0.13
CA HIS A 74 -12.39 -1.35 -0.85
C HIS A 74 -11.77 -2.67 -1.28
N GLY A 75 -10.71 -3.11 -0.62
CA GLY A 75 -10.13 -4.41 -0.87
C GLY A 75 -9.27 -4.54 -2.11
N ALA A 76 -8.83 -3.44 -2.69
CA ALA A 76 -7.81 -3.49 -3.74
C ALA A 76 -6.55 -4.16 -3.20
N ARG A 77 -5.92 -5.02 -4.00
CA ARG A 77 -4.76 -5.80 -3.58
C ARG A 77 -3.55 -5.50 -4.45
N PHE A 78 -2.42 -5.43 -3.80
CA PHE A 78 -1.15 -5.13 -4.45
C PHE A 78 -0.06 -6.09 -3.97
N ASP A 79 0.83 -6.46 -4.88
CA ASP A 79 2.03 -7.21 -4.54
C ASP A 79 3.08 -6.24 -3.99
N VAL A 80 3.45 -6.40 -2.72
CA VAL A 80 4.41 -5.48 -2.09
C VAL A 80 5.81 -5.59 -2.69
N THR A 81 6.13 -6.71 -3.35
CA THR A 81 7.45 -6.92 -3.94
C THR A 81 7.63 -6.19 -5.26
N THR A 82 6.55 -5.90 -5.97
CA THR A 82 6.58 -5.26 -7.30
C THR A 82 5.71 -4.02 -7.41
N GLY A 83 4.78 -3.81 -6.46
CA GLY A 83 3.77 -2.76 -6.53
C GLY A 83 2.62 -3.09 -7.47
N LYS A 84 2.63 -4.24 -8.10
CA LYS A 84 1.62 -4.62 -9.09
C LYS A 84 0.25 -4.80 -8.47
N LYS A 85 -0.75 -4.24 -9.12
CA LYS A 85 -2.14 -4.50 -8.78
C LYS A 85 -2.47 -5.97 -9.05
N ILE A 86 -2.97 -6.67 -8.02
CA ILE A 86 -3.35 -8.08 -8.12
C ILE A 86 -4.85 -8.23 -8.31
N ALA A 87 -5.62 -7.39 -7.59
CA ALA A 87 -7.08 -7.47 -7.63
C ALA A 87 -7.68 -6.08 -7.58
N GLU A 88 -8.77 -5.89 -8.33
CA GLU A 88 -9.56 -4.68 -8.28
C GLU A 88 -10.27 -4.54 -6.94
N PRO A 89 -10.63 -3.32 -6.54
CA PRO A 89 -11.49 -3.13 -5.39
C PRO A 89 -12.79 -3.91 -5.55
N MET A 90 -13.24 -4.52 -4.45
CA MET A 90 -14.48 -5.29 -4.48
C MET A 90 -15.68 -4.34 -4.32
N ALA A 91 -16.64 -4.49 -5.22
CA ALA A 91 -17.94 -3.86 -5.06
C ALA A 91 -18.68 -4.50 -3.88
N LEU A 92 -19.42 -3.68 -3.13
CA LEU A 92 -20.31 -4.20 -2.08
C LEU A 92 -21.51 -4.85 -2.76
N ASP A 93 -21.73 -6.13 -2.45
CA ASP A 93 -22.86 -6.89 -2.97
C ASP A 93 -23.92 -7.04 -1.87
N PRO A 94 -25.06 -6.34 -1.97
CA PRO A 94 -26.10 -6.42 -0.95
C PRO A 94 -26.66 -7.82 -0.76
N SER A 95 -26.59 -8.69 -1.77
CA SER A 95 -27.10 -10.06 -1.68
C SER A 95 -26.31 -10.95 -0.72
N LYS A 96 -25.09 -10.56 -0.38
CA LYS A 96 -24.20 -11.31 0.53
C LYS A 96 -24.43 -10.97 2.00
N PHE A 97 -25.30 -10.03 2.31
CA PHE A 97 -25.62 -9.69 3.68
C PHE A 97 -26.68 -10.65 4.22
N PRO A 98 -26.58 -11.08 5.49
CA PRO A 98 -27.49 -12.10 6.04
C PRO A 98 -28.92 -11.63 6.24
N GLU A 99 -29.17 -10.32 6.26
CA GLU A 99 -30.50 -9.74 6.46
C GLU A 99 -30.87 -8.80 5.31
N PRO A 100 -32.17 -8.59 5.04
CA PRO A 100 -32.58 -7.62 4.04
C PRO A 100 -32.04 -6.23 4.38
N ILE A 101 -31.44 -5.59 3.38
CA ILE A 101 -30.89 -4.25 3.54
C ILE A 101 -31.97 -3.22 3.19
N PRO A 102 -32.12 -2.14 4.00
CA PRO A 102 -33.07 -1.08 3.66
C PRO A 102 -32.79 -0.50 2.27
N VAL A 103 -33.83 -0.10 1.56
CA VAL A 103 -33.75 0.43 0.19
C VAL A 103 -32.81 1.64 0.13
N SER A 104 -32.83 2.50 1.15
CA SER A 104 -31.92 3.65 1.23
C SER A 104 -30.47 3.25 1.23
N LEU A 105 -30.11 2.16 1.92
CA LEU A 105 -28.76 1.64 1.98
C LEU A 105 -28.37 0.98 0.66
N GLN A 106 -29.30 0.26 0.02
CA GLN A 106 -29.06 -0.32 -1.29
C GLN A 106 -28.76 0.75 -2.33
N LYS A 107 -29.48 1.86 -2.31
CA LYS A 107 -29.21 3.00 -3.19
C LYS A 107 -27.85 3.62 -2.95
N MET A 108 -27.44 3.70 -1.69
CA MET A 108 -26.13 4.22 -1.33
C MET A 108 -25.01 3.32 -1.86
N PHE A 109 -25.14 2.00 -1.74
CA PHE A 109 -24.20 1.05 -2.29
C PHE A 109 -24.12 1.13 -3.81
N ALA A 110 -25.24 1.20 -4.48
CA ALA A 110 -25.30 1.34 -5.94
C ALA A 110 -24.63 2.64 -6.41
N HIS A 111 -24.84 3.73 -5.68
CA HIS A 111 -24.22 5.01 -5.97
C HIS A 111 -22.69 4.95 -5.77
N SER A 112 -22.24 4.33 -4.69
CA SER A 112 -20.81 4.11 -4.43
C SER A 112 -20.18 3.29 -5.56
N ASP A 113 -20.82 2.23 -6.00
CA ASP A 113 -20.34 1.40 -7.11
C ASP A 113 -20.17 2.22 -8.40
N GLN A 114 -21.12 3.09 -8.71
CA GLN A 114 -21.03 3.95 -9.89
C GLN A 114 -19.84 4.90 -9.82
N ILE A 115 -19.58 5.45 -8.65
CA ILE A 115 -18.41 6.32 -8.44
C ILE A 115 -17.13 5.52 -8.54
N LEU A 116 -17.04 4.38 -7.85
CA LEU A 116 -15.85 3.55 -7.82
C LEU A 116 -15.49 2.95 -9.17
N SER A 117 -16.51 2.60 -10.00
CA SER A 117 -16.26 2.06 -11.32
C SER A 117 -15.57 3.05 -12.27
N LYS A 118 -15.67 4.34 -11.96
CA LYS A 118 -15.01 5.40 -12.75
C LYS A 118 -13.59 5.70 -12.31
N VAL A 119 -13.20 5.21 -11.15
CA VAL A 119 -11.85 5.42 -10.60
C VAL A 119 -10.97 4.24 -10.97
N LYS A 120 -9.92 4.53 -11.72
CA LYS A 120 -8.96 3.50 -12.11
C LYS A 120 -8.01 3.19 -10.97
N THR A 121 -7.71 1.90 -10.80
CA THR A 121 -6.66 1.44 -9.90
C THR A 121 -5.38 1.18 -10.70
N TYR A 122 -4.29 1.75 -10.25
CA TYR A 122 -2.99 1.62 -10.88
C TYR A 122 -2.05 0.80 -9.99
N ASP A 123 -0.97 0.30 -10.58
CA ASP A 123 0.10 -0.29 -9.79
C ASP A 123 0.65 0.74 -8.81
N GLN A 124 1.06 0.28 -7.63
CA GLN A 124 1.62 1.16 -6.61
C GLN A 124 3.08 1.50 -6.95
N PRO A 125 3.47 2.77 -6.83
CA PRO A 125 4.89 3.12 -6.90
C PRO A 125 5.66 2.41 -5.81
N THR A 126 6.83 1.89 -6.16
CA THR A 126 7.73 1.21 -5.23
C THR A 126 9.02 1.99 -5.06
N TYR A 127 9.70 1.74 -3.95
CA TYR A 127 11.00 2.34 -3.64
C TYR A 127 12.00 1.24 -3.37
N GLU A 128 13.25 1.43 -3.81
CA GLU A 128 14.31 0.50 -3.48
C GLU A 128 14.60 0.55 -1.98
N THR A 129 14.85 -0.62 -1.41
CA THR A 129 15.25 -0.73 -0.01
C THR A 129 16.65 -1.31 0.10
N SER A 130 17.37 -0.89 1.14
CA SER A 130 18.67 -1.44 1.49
C SER A 130 18.68 -1.65 3.00
N VAL A 131 19.17 -2.80 3.44
CA VAL A 131 19.35 -3.09 4.86
C VAL A 131 20.83 -3.14 5.15
N GLU A 132 21.28 -2.26 6.04
CA GLU A 132 22.66 -2.23 6.51
C GLU A 132 22.67 -2.44 8.02
N GLY A 133 23.21 -3.60 8.46
CA GLY A 133 23.10 -3.98 9.86
C GLY A 133 21.66 -4.09 10.29
N ASP A 134 21.25 -3.28 11.26
CA ASP A 134 19.87 -3.25 11.77
C ASP A 134 19.04 -2.13 11.16
N ARG A 135 19.57 -1.36 10.21
CA ARG A 135 18.89 -0.18 9.67
C ARG A 135 18.32 -0.44 8.30
N ILE A 136 17.09 0.01 8.11
CA ILE A 136 16.40 -0.01 6.83
C ILE A 136 16.57 1.35 6.18
N LYS A 137 17.03 1.35 4.93
CA LYS A 137 17.16 2.55 4.12
C LYS A 137 16.28 2.43 2.89
N VAL A 138 15.70 3.54 2.50
CA VAL A 138 14.81 3.62 1.34
C VAL A 138 15.35 4.68 0.38
N ARG A 139 15.37 4.33 -0.88
CA ARG A 139 15.74 5.26 -1.96
C ARG A 139 14.49 5.98 -2.46
N ILE A 140 14.50 7.27 -2.30
CA ILE A 140 13.37 8.12 -2.71
C ILE A 140 13.69 9.01 -3.92
#